data_0ada7cd100892dd077cba2994dc4785d
#
_entry.id   0ada7cd100892dd077cba2994dc4785d
#
_cell.length_a   1.000
_cell.length_b   1.000
_cell.length_c   1.000
_cell.angle_alpha   90.00
_cell.angle_beta   90.00
_cell.angle_gamma   90.00
#
_symmetry.space_group_name_H-M   'P 1'
#
loop_
_entity.id
_entity.type
_entity.pdbx_description
1 polymer ?
#
loop_
_entity_poly.entity_id
_entity_poly.type
_entity_poly.pdbx_seq_one_letter_code
_entity_poly.pdbx_strand_id
1 'polypeptide(L)'
;FKLSSKKITNSKNTFLINNYIEIKKYLGPHGSHIFYELTEAIKYNNYLTIIILSATLIDVIKNEKTSIINSLSGVEINSIFSSYEAMWLRQTRNSIVHYEKPIDGLLGNKEDNKILEEYSVKTISILSKIMNEILKLK
;
A
#
# COMPACT_ATOMS: atom_id res chain seq x y z
N PHE A 1 9.47 -20.35 -1.33
CA PHE A 1 8.80 -19.61 -2.39
C PHE A 1 7.31 -19.81 -2.32
N LYS A 2 6.86 -21.05 -2.39
CA LYS A 2 5.43 -21.35 -2.33
C LYS A 2 4.81 -20.98 -0.99
N LEU A 3 5.59 -21.06 0.10
CA LEU A 3 5.10 -20.66 1.42
C LEU A 3 4.88 -19.16 1.50
N SER A 4 5.76 -18.37 0.89
CA SER A 4 5.59 -16.92 0.83
C SER A 4 4.33 -16.56 0.07
N SER A 5 4.07 -17.24 -1.06
CA SER A 5 2.87 -16.99 -1.84
C SER A 5 1.61 -17.24 -1.03
N LYS A 6 1.59 -18.31 -0.24
CA LYS A 6 0.43 -18.63 0.59
C LYS A 6 0.21 -17.59 1.67
N LYS A 7 1.28 -17.03 2.26
CA LYS A 7 1.15 -16.01 3.29
C LYS A 7 0.62 -14.71 2.73
N ILE A 8 1.15 -14.28 1.59
CA ILE A 8 0.77 -13.00 1.02
C ILE A 8 -0.67 -13.00 0.50
N THR A 9 -1.20 -14.16 0.13
CA THR A 9 -2.54 -14.29 -0.41
C THR A 9 -3.58 -14.71 0.63
N ASN A 10 -3.34 -14.43 1.91
CA ASN A 10 -4.33 -14.71 2.96
C ASN A 10 -5.52 -13.74 2.86
N SER A 11 -6.53 -13.95 3.72
CA SER A 11 -7.78 -13.18 3.65
C SER A 11 -7.61 -11.68 3.74
N LYS A 12 -6.64 -11.19 4.52
CA LYS A 12 -6.39 -9.75 4.64
C LYS A 12 -5.87 -9.17 3.34
N ASN A 13 -5.00 -9.92 2.66
CA ASN A 13 -4.37 -9.47 1.43
C ASN A 13 -5.35 -9.46 0.27
N THR A 14 -6.35 -10.33 0.30
CA THR A 14 -7.32 -10.40 -0.79
C THR A 14 -8.34 -9.27 -0.76
N PHE A 15 -8.44 -8.50 0.32
CA PHE A 15 -9.39 -7.38 0.38
C PHE A 15 -9.21 -6.43 -0.80
N LEU A 16 -7.97 -6.03 -1.06
CA LEU A 16 -7.69 -5.08 -2.15
C LEU A 16 -8.06 -5.67 -3.51
N ILE A 17 -7.75 -6.93 -3.71
CA ILE A 17 -8.05 -7.61 -4.97
C ILE A 17 -9.55 -7.83 -5.13
N ASN A 18 -10.22 -8.29 -4.10
CA ASN A 18 -11.65 -8.57 -4.16
C ASN A 18 -12.50 -7.31 -4.32
N ASN A 19 -12.01 -6.18 -3.84
CA ASN A 19 -12.71 -4.91 -3.91
C ASN A 19 -12.09 -3.97 -4.95
N TYR A 20 -11.36 -4.53 -5.90
CA TYR A 20 -10.62 -3.74 -6.89
C TYR A 20 -11.51 -2.76 -7.64
N ILE A 21 -12.64 -3.23 -8.16
CA ILE A 21 -13.53 -2.39 -8.96
C ILE A 21 -14.13 -1.26 -8.12
N GLU A 22 -14.54 -1.56 -6.91
CA GLU A 22 -15.13 -0.55 -6.01
C GLU A 22 -14.09 0.50 -5.62
N ILE A 23 -12.88 0.07 -5.25
CA ILE A 23 -11.81 1.00 -4.88
C ILE A 23 -11.45 1.89 -6.05
N LYS A 24 -11.34 1.30 -7.25
CA LYS A 24 -10.95 2.04 -8.44
C LYS A 24 -11.87 3.22 -8.72
N LYS A 25 -13.13 3.12 -8.37
CA LYS A 25 -14.11 4.20 -8.60
C LYS A 25 -13.74 5.50 -7.87
N TYR A 26 -12.96 5.40 -6.80
CA TYR A 26 -12.55 6.57 -6.01
C TYR A 26 -11.23 7.17 -6.49
N LEU A 27 -10.54 6.51 -7.41
CA LEU A 27 -9.20 6.91 -7.85
C LEU A 27 -9.26 7.66 -9.18
N GLY A 28 -8.36 8.63 -9.34
CA GLY A 28 -8.15 9.26 -10.62
C GLY A 28 -7.27 8.36 -11.50
N PRO A 29 -6.95 8.82 -12.73
CA PRO A 29 -6.19 7.99 -13.66
C PRO A 29 -4.80 7.61 -13.16
N HIS A 30 -4.10 8.52 -12.49
CA HIS A 30 -2.78 8.22 -11.95
C HIS A 30 -2.87 7.16 -10.85
N GLY A 31 -3.76 7.39 -9.88
CA GLY A 31 -3.95 6.43 -8.79
C GLY A 31 -4.45 5.08 -9.27
N SER A 32 -5.33 5.06 -10.26
CA SER A 32 -5.85 3.82 -10.81
C SER A 32 -4.74 2.96 -11.42
N HIS A 33 -3.81 3.58 -12.13
CA HIS A 33 -2.72 2.83 -12.74
C HIS A 33 -1.79 2.25 -11.67
N ILE A 34 -1.46 3.05 -10.67
CA ILE A 34 -0.63 2.58 -9.56
C ILE A 34 -1.32 1.43 -8.84
N PHE A 35 -2.62 1.55 -8.62
CA PHE A 35 -3.38 0.51 -7.94
C PHE A 35 -3.38 -0.80 -8.72
N TYR A 36 -3.51 -0.71 -10.05
CA TYR A 36 -3.42 -1.89 -10.90
C TYR A 36 -2.07 -2.59 -10.74
N GLU A 37 -0.98 -1.83 -10.85
CA GLU A 37 0.37 -2.41 -10.71
C GLU A 37 0.57 -2.99 -9.31
N LEU A 38 0.01 -2.34 -8.30
CA LEU A 38 0.09 -2.83 -6.94
C LEU A 38 -0.61 -4.19 -6.77
N THR A 39 -1.82 -4.35 -7.33
CA THR A 39 -2.51 -5.64 -7.24
C THR A 39 -1.74 -6.74 -7.96
N GLU A 40 -1.07 -6.41 -9.07
CA GLU A 40 -0.20 -7.38 -9.74
C GLU A 40 0.99 -7.75 -8.85
N ALA A 41 1.60 -6.77 -8.19
CA ALA A 41 2.71 -7.04 -7.28
C ALA A 41 2.28 -7.95 -6.13
N ILE A 42 1.07 -7.77 -5.63
CA ILE A 42 0.53 -8.64 -4.57
C ILE A 42 0.40 -10.08 -5.05
N LYS A 43 -0.12 -10.26 -6.26
CA LYS A 43 -0.30 -11.61 -6.83
C LYS A 43 1.02 -12.34 -6.99
N TYR A 44 2.09 -11.63 -7.26
CA TYR A 44 3.40 -12.24 -7.53
C TYR A 44 4.40 -12.09 -6.38
N ASN A 45 3.96 -11.59 -5.22
CA ASN A 45 4.80 -11.46 -4.04
C ASN A 45 6.04 -10.60 -4.26
N ASN A 46 5.87 -9.51 -5.00
CA ASN A 46 6.94 -8.55 -5.25
C ASN A 46 6.99 -7.57 -4.08
N TYR A 47 7.68 -7.95 -3.02
CA TYR A 47 7.61 -7.27 -1.73
C TYR A 47 8.00 -5.79 -1.77
N LEU A 48 9.14 -5.47 -2.37
CA LEU A 48 9.56 -4.06 -2.46
C LEU A 48 8.57 -3.24 -3.26
N THR A 49 8.08 -3.80 -4.35
CA THR A 49 7.10 -3.12 -5.19
C THR A 49 5.82 -2.84 -4.41
N ILE A 50 5.37 -3.80 -3.60
CA ILE A 50 4.19 -3.62 -2.77
C ILE A 50 4.37 -2.43 -1.83
N ILE A 51 5.50 -2.36 -1.14
CA ILE A 51 5.77 -1.29 -0.19
C ILE A 51 5.82 0.07 -0.89
N ILE A 52 6.58 0.14 -1.97
CA ILE A 52 6.79 1.40 -2.69
C ILE A 52 5.50 1.90 -3.31
N LEU A 53 4.78 1.04 -4.00
CA LEU A 53 3.55 1.45 -4.68
C LEU A 53 2.43 1.78 -3.70
N SER A 54 2.35 1.09 -2.57
CA SER A 54 1.33 1.39 -1.57
C SER A 54 1.51 2.77 -0.97
N ALA A 55 2.73 3.12 -0.58
CA ALA A 55 3.01 4.45 -0.05
C ALA A 55 2.77 5.53 -1.11
N THR A 56 3.20 5.25 -2.34
CA THR A 56 3.01 6.17 -3.46
C THR A 56 1.53 6.38 -3.76
N LEU A 57 0.74 5.31 -3.69
CA LEU A 57 -0.69 5.40 -3.92
C LEU A 57 -1.36 6.34 -2.92
N ILE A 58 -0.99 6.23 -1.65
CA ILE A 58 -1.52 7.13 -0.62
C ILE A 58 -1.23 8.58 -0.97
N ASP A 59 0.00 8.88 -1.36
CA ASP A 59 0.38 10.24 -1.73
C ASP A 59 -0.41 10.74 -2.95
N VAL A 60 -0.60 9.87 -3.94
CA VAL A 60 -1.34 10.24 -5.15
C VAL A 60 -2.81 10.48 -4.83
N ILE A 61 -3.42 9.64 -4.02
CA ILE A 61 -4.82 9.80 -3.63
C ILE A 61 -5.04 11.16 -2.96
N LYS A 62 -4.13 11.56 -2.09
CA LYS A 62 -4.22 12.84 -1.37
C LYS A 62 -4.13 14.04 -2.30
N ASN A 63 -3.43 13.89 -3.41
CA ASN A 63 -3.06 15.05 -4.24
C ASN A 63 -3.64 15.06 -5.64
N GLU A 64 -4.10 13.93 -6.15
CA GLU A 64 -4.65 13.87 -7.51
C GLU A 64 -6.04 14.50 -7.56
N LYS A 65 -6.17 15.58 -8.33
CA LYS A 65 -7.40 16.38 -8.36
C LYS A 65 -8.60 15.64 -8.96
N THR A 66 -8.35 14.67 -9.83
CA THR A 66 -9.41 13.91 -10.47
C THR A 66 -9.93 12.76 -9.60
N SER A 67 -9.29 12.54 -8.45
CA SER A 67 -9.75 11.54 -7.49
C SER A 67 -11.05 12.00 -6.83
N ILE A 68 -12.05 11.12 -6.76
CA ILE A 68 -13.30 11.42 -6.08
C ILE A 68 -13.06 11.67 -4.59
N ILE A 69 -12.01 11.04 -4.03
CA ILE A 69 -11.66 11.20 -2.63
C ILE A 69 -11.40 12.66 -2.27
N ASN A 70 -10.82 13.43 -3.19
CA ASN A 70 -10.53 14.84 -2.94
C ASN A 70 -11.78 15.71 -2.79
N SER A 71 -12.96 15.19 -3.14
CA SER A 71 -14.20 15.91 -2.96
C SER A 71 -14.88 15.58 -1.63
N LEU A 72 -14.31 14.68 -0.84
CA LEU A 72 -14.83 14.30 0.47
C LEU A 72 -14.36 15.28 1.54
N SER A 73 -14.89 15.13 2.75
CA SER A 73 -14.54 16.00 3.86
C SER A 73 -13.04 15.96 4.13
N GLY A 74 -12.41 17.14 4.15
CA GLY A 74 -10.98 17.26 4.42
C GLY A 74 -10.59 16.74 5.79
N VAL A 75 -11.46 16.90 6.78
CA VAL A 75 -11.19 16.42 8.16
C VAL A 75 -11.11 14.90 8.19
N GLU A 76 -12.08 14.24 7.57
CA GLU A 76 -12.11 12.77 7.55
C GLU A 76 -10.92 12.21 6.79
N ILE A 77 -10.60 12.80 5.64
CA ILE A 77 -9.47 12.37 4.83
C ILE A 77 -8.16 12.54 5.58
N ASN A 78 -7.95 13.69 6.22
CA ASN A 78 -6.74 13.94 6.98
C ASN A 78 -6.57 12.95 8.12
N SER A 79 -7.66 12.61 8.80
CA SER A 79 -7.64 11.64 9.89
C SER A 79 -7.14 10.28 9.40
N ILE A 80 -7.64 9.85 8.23
CA ILE A 80 -7.27 8.56 7.64
C ILE A 80 -5.79 8.53 7.26
N PHE A 81 -5.32 9.59 6.59
CA PHE A 81 -3.97 9.59 6.02
C PHE A 81 -2.87 10.01 6.98
N SER A 82 -3.19 10.49 8.18
CA SER A 82 -2.18 10.91 9.15
C SER A 82 -1.99 9.93 10.30
N SER A 83 -2.47 8.71 10.17
CA SER A 83 -2.28 7.68 11.20
C SER A 83 -0.81 7.30 11.34
N TYR A 84 -0.44 6.74 12.51
CA TYR A 84 0.91 6.21 12.73
C TYR A 84 1.28 5.16 11.68
N GLU A 85 0.31 4.35 11.30
CA GLU A 85 0.54 3.30 10.32
C GLU A 85 0.88 3.90 8.95
N ALA A 86 0.15 4.93 8.53
CA ALA A 86 0.44 5.62 7.27
C ALA A 86 1.81 6.28 7.32
N MET A 87 2.18 6.87 8.47
CA MET A 87 3.50 7.46 8.65
C MET A 87 4.61 6.41 8.56
N TRP A 88 4.41 5.26 9.20
CA TRP A 88 5.37 4.16 9.13
C TRP A 88 5.60 3.74 7.68
N LEU A 89 4.53 3.61 6.92
CA LEU A 89 4.61 3.18 5.52
C LEU A 89 5.39 4.19 4.68
N ARG A 90 5.10 5.48 4.86
CA ARG A 90 5.80 6.53 4.14
C ARG A 90 7.29 6.55 4.49
N GLN A 91 7.61 6.45 5.77
CA GLN A 91 9.00 6.44 6.23
C GLN A 91 9.74 5.22 5.71
N THR A 92 9.10 4.07 5.71
CA THR A 92 9.69 2.83 5.20
C THR A 92 9.99 2.95 3.71
N ARG A 93 9.01 3.46 2.92
CA ARG A 93 9.23 3.69 1.50
C ARG A 93 10.39 4.64 1.27
N ASN A 94 10.44 5.73 2.02
CA ASN A 94 11.51 6.72 1.85
C ASN A 94 12.88 6.14 2.19
N SER A 95 12.96 5.28 3.20
CA SER A 95 14.21 4.60 3.54
C SER A 95 14.68 3.67 2.43
N ILE A 96 13.76 3.09 1.69
CA ILE A 96 14.09 2.21 0.56
C ILE A 96 14.58 3.01 -0.64
N VAL A 97 13.85 4.07 -1.01
CA VAL A 97 14.15 4.78 -2.27
C VAL A 97 15.21 5.85 -2.13
N HIS A 98 15.43 6.38 -0.93
CA HIS A 98 16.44 7.41 -0.67
C HIS A 98 17.51 6.82 0.23
N TYR A 99 18.38 6.02 -0.35
CA TYR A 99 19.41 5.32 0.42
C TYR A 99 20.26 6.30 1.22
N GLU A 100 20.21 6.20 2.55
CA GLU A 100 21.05 6.98 3.44
C GLU A 100 21.93 6.06 4.30
N LYS A 101 21.43 4.87 4.57
CA LYS A 101 22.14 3.87 5.36
C LYS A 101 21.53 2.49 5.09
N PRO A 102 22.23 1.41 5.43
CA PRO A 102 21.64 0.07 5.31
C PRO A 102 20.38 -0.05 6.17
N ILE A 103 19.38 -0.76 5.67
CA ILE A 103 18.13 -0.99 6.40
C ILE A 103 17.81 -2.48 6.42
N ASP A 104 17.03 -2.87 7.44
CA ASP A 104 16.60 -4.25 7.58
C ASP A 104 15.79 -4.67 6.35
N GLY A 105 16.05 -5.86 5.87
CA GLY A 105 15.41 -6.38 4.67
C GLY A 105 16.23 -6.18 3.40
N LEU A 106 17.25 -5.32 3.45
CA LEU A 106 18.12 -5.03 2.31
C LEU A 106 19.58 -5.00 2.72
N LEU A 107 19.96 -5.90 3.64
CA LEU A 107 21.34 -5.99 4.14
C LEU A 107 22.20 -6.96 3.35
N GLY A 108 21.61 -7.75 2.49
CA GLY A 108 22.34 -8.73 1.71
C GLY A 108 22.51 -10.06 2.44
N ASN A 109 21.64 -10.39 3.37
CA ASN A 109 21.69 -11.64 4.09
C ASN A 109 20.44 -12.48 3.87
N LYS A 110 20.43 -13.69 4.40
CA LYS A 110 19.36 -14.65 4.13
C LYS A 110 18.04 -14.32 4.79
N GLU A 111 18.03 -13.41 5.78
CA GLU A 111 16.81 -12.98 6.44
C GLU A 111 16.08 -11.88 5.67
N ASP A 112 16.70 -11.26 4.68
CA ASP A 112 16.12 -10.12 3.97
C ASP A 112 14.74 -10.42 3.42
N ASN A 113 14.60 -11.53 2.72
CA ASN A 113 13.35 -11.84 2.06
C ASN A 113 12.19 -12.02 3.06
N LYS A 114 12.49 -12.62 4.20
CA LYS A 114 11.48 -12.80 5.24
C LYS A 114 11.06 -11.46 5.85
N ILE A 115 12.01 -10.58 6.08
CA ILE A 115 11.74 -9.25 6.62
C ILE A 115 10.90 -8.44 5.63
N LEU A 116 11.25 -8.49 4.36
CA LEU A 116 10.49 -7.79 3.32
C LEU A 116 9.07 -8.35 3.20
N GLU A 117 8.91 -9.65 3.33
CA GLU A 117 7.59 -10.27 3.33
C GLU A 117 6.75 -9.74 4.49
N GLU A 118 7.32 -9.67 5.69
CA GLU A 118 6.62 -9.15 6.87
C GLU A 118 6.22 -7.70 6.69
N TYR A 119 7.12 -6.89 6.15
CA TYR A 119 6.81 -5.48 5.85
C TYR A 119 5.69 -5.37 4.81
N SER A 120 5.70 -6.25 3.82
CA SER A 120 4.65 -6.25 2.80
C SER A 120 3.29 -6.60 3.38
N VAL A 121 3.24 -7.60 4.25
CA VAL A 121 1.99 -7.99 4.90
C VAL A 121 1.44 -6.84 5.74
N LYS A 122 2.32 -6.18 6.49
CA LYS A 122 1.92 -5.01 7.27
C LYS A 122 1.41 -3.88 6.35
N THR A 123 2.11 -3.65 5.25
CA THR A 123 1.75 -2.62 4.27
C THR A 123 0.36 -2.87 3.69
N ILE A 124 0.10 -4.11 3.28
CA ILE A 124 -1.20 -4.47 2.70
C ILE A 124 -2.31 -4.29 3.74
N SER A 125 -2.03 -4.66 4.99
CA SER A 125 -2.99 -4.47 6.07
C SER A 125 -3.32 -3.00 6.27
N ILE A 126 -2.31 -2.13 6.27
CA ILE A 126 -2.49 -0.69 6.43
C ILE A 126 -3.33 -0.13 5.27
N LEU A 127 -2.96 -0.46 4.05
CA LEU A 127 -3.67 0.04 2.89
C LEU A 127 -5.11 -0.47 2.84
N SER A 128 -5.33 -1.73 3.24
CA SER A 128 -6.68 -2.29 3.30
C SER A 128 -7.56 -1.53 4.27
N LYS A 129 -7.02 -1.16 5.44
CA LYS A 129 -7.76 -0.34 6.41
C LYS A 129 -8.12 1.02 5.83
N ILE A 130 -7.16 1.66 5.17
CA ILE A 130 -7.37 2.97 4.57
C ILE A 130 -8.47 2.89 3.51
N MET A 131 -8.40 1.93 2.63
CA MET A 131 -9.39 1.77 1.57
C MET A 131 -10.77 1.42 2.13
N ASN A 132 -10.81 0.60 3.17
CA ASN A 132 -12.07 0.26 3.82
C ASN A 132 -12.74 1.51 4.40
N GLU A 133 -11.96 2.38 5.05
CA GLU A 133 -12.50 3.63 5.59
C GLU A 133 -13.00 4.55 4.47
N ILE A 134 -12.28 4.63 3.35
CA ILE A 134 -12.70 5.42 2.21
C ILE A 134 -14.04 4.90 1.65
N LEU A 135 -14.18 3.59 1.52
CA LEU A 135 -15.42 2.99 1.01
C LEU A 135 -16.62 3.28 1.91
N LYS A 136 -16.39 3.54 3.19
CA LYS A 136 -17.45 3.86 4.15
C LYS A 136 -17.90 5.32 4.10
N LEU A 137 -17.14 6.18 3.45
CA LEU A 137 -17.43 7.62 3.44
C LEU A 137 -18.55 8.04 2.49
N LYS A 138 -19.11 7.10 1.79
CA LYS A 138 -20.22 7.40 0.85
C LYS A 138 -21.43 7.97 1.54
#